data_6fc92c746fae33e732ccfd7e09136f63
#
_entry.id   6fc92c746fae33e732ccfd7e09136f63
#
_cell.length_a   1.000
_cell.length_b   1.000
_cell.length_c   1.000
_cell.angle_alpha   90.00
_cell.angle_beta   90.00
_cell.angle_gamma   90.00
#
_symmetry.space_group_name_H-M   'P 1'
#
loop_
_entity.id
_entity.type
_entity.pdbx_description
1 polymer ?
#
loop_
_entity_poly.entity_id
_entity_poly.type
_entity_poly.pdbx_seq_one_letter_code
_entity_poly.pdbx_strand_id
1 'polypeptide(L)'
;MGKLYFNYSTMNAGKSTALLQAAFNYHERGMQTYLLTARLDHRSGTGKIASRVGLAADADTFAATDDLFAKIAAEQAARPIVCVFVDESQFLSKEQVWQLARAVDDLRLPVMCYGLRVDFQGELFAGVG
;
A
#
# COMPACT_ATOMS: atom_id res chain seq x y z
N MET A 1 -8.72 15.43 6.54
CA MET A 1 -7.89 14.51 7.29
C MET A 1 -7.81 13.16 6.61
N GLY A 2 -6.63 12.59 6.57
CA GLY A 2 -6.43 11.28 6.00
C GLY A 2 -6.87 10.18 6.94
N LYS A 3 -7.02 8.99 6.39
CA LYS A 3 -7.35 7.80 7.18
C LYS A 3 -6.53 6.63 6.69
N LEU A 4 -6.32 5.68 7.59
CA LEU A 4 -5.65 4.43 7.28
C LEU A 4 -6.70 3.35 7.14
N TYR A 5 -6.76 2.72 5.96
CA TYR A 5 -7.74 1.69 5.66
C TYR A 5 -7.04 0.38 5.39
N PHE A 6 -7.61 -0.71 5.91
CA PHE A 6 -7.12 -2.05 5.62
C PHE A 6 -8.23 -2.84 4.95
N ASN A 7 -7.93 -3.36 3.76
CA ASN A 7 -8.86 -4.16 2.99
C ASN A 7 -8.25 -5.55 2.80
N TYR A 8 -8.75 -6.52 3.55
CA TYR A 8 -8.24 -7.89 3.47
C TYR A 8 -9.29 -8.79 2.85
N SER A 9 -8.85 -9.68 1.96
CA SER A 9 -9.72 -10.67 1.38
C SER A 9 -9.20 -12.06 1.74
N THR A 10 -10.11 -13.04 1.73
CA THR A 10 -9.75 -14.41 2.03
C THR A 10 -9.08 -15.10 0.86
N MET A 11 -9.19 -14.54 -0.33
CA MET A 11 -8.62 -15.10 -1.54
C MET A 11 -7.87 -14.02 -2.28
N ASN A 12 -6.93 -14.45 -3.10
CA ASN A 12 -6.13 -13.52 -3.88
C ASN A 12 -6.91 -12.84 -5.01
N ALA A 13 -8.07 -13.37 -5.36
CA ALA A 13 -8.85 -12.84 -6.48
C ALA A 13 -9.40 -11.46 -6.16
N GLY A 14 -9.21 -10.51 -7.07
CA GLY A 14 -9.83 -9.20 -7.00
C GLY A 14 -9.10 -8.17 -6.15
N LYS A 15 -8.17 -8.60 -5.31
CA LYS A 15 -7.46 -7.68 -4.43
C LYS A 15 -6.70 -6.60 -5.20
N SER A 16 -5.87 -7.01 -6.15
CA SER A 16 -5.08 -6.07 -6.93
C SER A 16 -5.94 -5.29 -7.91
N THR A 17 -7.01 -5.91 -8.40
CA THR A 17 -7.95 -5.20 -9.27
C THR A 17 -8.59 -4.03 -8.54
N ALA A 18 -9.05 -4.25 -7.32
CA ALA A 18 -9.68 -3.17 -6.54
C ALA A 18 -8.71 -2.03 -6.29
N LEU A 19 -7.48 -2.37 -5.92
CA LEU A 19 -6.44 -1.35 -5.68
C LEU A 19 -6.19 -0.54 -6.95
N LEU A 20 -5.98 -1.23 -8.07
CA LEU A 20 -5.63 -0.55 -9.32
C LEU A 20 -6.78 0.29 -9.84
N GLN A 21 -8.02 -0.16 -9.70
CA GLN A 21 -9.16 0.64 -10.10
C GLN A 21 -9.25 1.92 -9.27
N ALA A 22 -9.03 1.83 -7.97
CA ALA A 22 -9.06 2.99 -7.11
C ALA A 22 -7.95 3.98 -7.50
N ALA A 23 -6.75 3.48 -7.76
CA ALA A 23 -5.64 4.34 -8.17
C ALA A 23 -5.93 5.02 -9.51
N PHE A 24 -6.46 4.28 -10.47
CA PHE A 24 -6.76 4.85 -11.77
C PHE A 24 -7.87 5.90 -11.72
N ASN A 25 -8.81 5.75 -10.80
CA ASN A 25 -9.85 6.77 -10.60
C ASN A 25 -9.22 8.11 -10.19
N TYR A 26 -8.20 8.09 -9.35
CA TYR A 26 -7.48 9.31 -9.01
C TYR A 26 -6.77 9.88 -10.23
N HIS A 27 -6.12 9.01 -11.01
CA HIS A 27 -5.37 9.46 -12.19
C HIS A 27 -6.29 10.10 -13.23
N GLU A 28 -7.49 9.57 -13.39
CA GLU A 28 -8.46 10.13 -14.33
C GLU A 28 -8.88 11.55 -13.95
N ARG A 29 -8.76 11.88 -12.66
CA ARG A 29 -9.07 13.23 -12.17
C ARG A 29 -7.84 14.13 -12.14
N GLY A 30 -6.74 13.68 -12.69
CA GLY A 30 -5.50 14.44 -12.70
C GLY A 30 -4.73 14.41 -11.39
N MET A 31 -5.08 13.48 -10.49
CA MET A 31 -4.42 13.36 -9.20
C MET A 31 -3.39 12.25 -9.23
N GLN A 32 -2.34 12.39 -8.44
CA GLN A 32 -1.26 11.40 -8.38
C GLN A 32 -1.36 10.57 -7.12
N THR A 33 -0.98 9.31 -7.25
CA THR A 33 -0.95 8.37 -6.13
C THR A 33 0.42 7.73 -6.01
N TYR A 34 0.71 7.17 -4.84
CA TYR A 34 1.94 6.44 -4.59
C TYR A 34 1.58 4.99 -4.31
N LEU A 35 2.09 4.09 -5.13
CA LEU A 35 1.81 2.66 -5.03
C LEU A 35 3.00 1.93 -4.45
N LEU A 36 2.75 1.11 -3.43
CA LEU A 36 3.76 0.30 -2.79
C LEU A 36 3.33 -1.16 -2.80
N THR A 37 4.29 -2.06 -3.01
CA THR A 37 4.04 -3.49 -2.91
C THR A 37 5.20 -4.15 -2.20
N ALA A 38 4.93 -5.24 -1.48
CA ALA A 38 5.97 -5.93 -0.75
C ALA A 38 6.95 -6.59 -1.70
N ARG A 39 8.23 -6.53 -1.35
CA ARG A 39 9.27 -7.23 -2.08
C ARG A 39 9.25 -8.70 -1.65
N LEU A 40 8.76 -9.55 -2.52
CA LEU A 40 8.57 -10.97 -2.18
C LEU A 40 9.70 -11.87 -2.68
N ASP A 41 10.56 -11.36 -3.55
CA ASP A 41 11.70 -12.12 -4.02
C ASP A 41 12.89 -11.18 -4.18
N HIS A 42 14.00 -11.72 -4.66
CA HIS A 42 15.24 -10.95 -4.77
C HIS A 42 15.40 -10.24 -6.10
N ARG A 43 14.37 -10.17 -6.88
CA ARG A 43 14.44 -9.41 -8.13
C ARG A 43 14.62 -7.96 -7.79
N SER A 44 15.60 -7.37 -8.42
CA SER A 44 15.87 -5.98 -8.22
C SER A 44 14.89 -5.10 -8.97
N GLY A 45 14.85 -3.86 -8.59
CA GLY A 45 14.11 -2.86 -9.32
C GLY A 45 12.72 -2.62 -8.76
N THR A 46 11.94 -1.92 -9.53
CA THR A 46 10.58 -1.58 -9.14
C THR A 46 9.67 -2.78 -9.29
N GLY A 47 8.71 -2.87 -8.41
CA GLY A 47 7.69 -3.87 -8.51
C GLY A 47 6.58 -3.44 -9.44
N LYS A 48 5.67 -4.36 -9.67
CA LYS A 48 4.44 -4.08 -10.39
C LYS A 48 3.27 -4.66 -9.63
N ILE A 49 2.17 -3.95 -9.67
CA ILE A 49 0.90 -4.46 -9.20
C ILE A 49 0.11 -4.80 -10.46
N ALA A 50 -0.29 -6.06 -10.57
CA ALA A 50 -1.03 -6.53 -11.72
C ALA A 50 -2.26 -7.30 -11.30
N SER A 51 -3.32 -7.18 -12.06
CA SER A 51 -4.56 -7.88 -11.80
C SER A 51 -4.82 -8.96 -12.84
N ARG A 52 -5.76 -9.85 -12.53
CA ARG A 52 -6.15 -10.91 -13.46
C ARG A 52 -6.86 -10.39 -14.70
N VAL A 53 -7.42 -9.20 -14.62
CA VAL A 53 -8.15 -8.63 -15.74
C VAL A 53 -7.28 -7.77 -16.64
N GLY A 54 -5.97 -7.81 -16.44
CA GLY A 54 -5.04 -7.11 -17.32
C GLY A 54 -4.65 -5.72 -16.89
N LEU A 55 -5.14 -5.25 -15.77
CA LEU A 55 -4.69 -3.95 -15.24
C LEU A 55 -3.32 -4.12 -14.62
N ALA A 56 -2.46 -3.13 -14.79
CA ALA A 56 -1.14 -3.15 -14.19
C ALA A 56 -0.63 -1.73 -13.98
N ALA A 57 0.20 -1.55 -12.98
CA ALA A 57 0.84 -0.26 -12.71
C ALA A 57 2.17 -0.50 -12.04
N ASP A 58 3.13 0.39 -12.29
CA ASP A 58 4.39 0.36 -11.60
C ASP A 58 4.19 0.76 -10.15
N ALA A 59 4.93 0.12 -9.27
CA ALA A 59 4.87 0.38 -7.85
C ALA A 59 6.26 0.36 -7.27
N ASP A 60 6.45 1.11 -6.19
CA ASP A 60 7.67 1.00 -5.42
C ASP A 60 7.58 -0.24 -4.55
N THR A 61 8.72 -0.77 -4.13
CA THR A 61 8.73 -1.98 -3.30
C THR A 61 9.16 -1.63 -1.89
N PHE A 62 8.73 -2.46 -0.94
CA PHE A 62 9.18 -2.31 0.43
C PHE A 62 9.57 -3.66 1.01
N ALA A 63 10.58 -3.64 1.87
CA ALA A 63 10.95 -4.76 2.71
C ALA A 63 10.49 -4.48 4.14
N ALA A 64 10.42 -5.53 4.96
CA ALA A 64 9.93 -5.38 6.33
C ALA A 64 10.76 -4.42 7.18
N THR A 65 11.99 -4.14 6.78
CA THR A 65 12.89 -3.25 7.50
C THR A 65 12.86 -1.80 6.97
N ASP A 66 12.11 -1.53 5.92
CA ASP A 66 12.05 -0.19 5.34
C ASP A 66 11.22 0.74 6.20
N ASP A 67 11.60 2.02 6.22
CA ASP A 67 10.82 3.06 6.89
C ASP A 67 9.81 3.61 5.88
N LEU A 68 8.57 3.22 6.04
CA LEU A 68 7.53 3.62 5.10
C LEU A 68 7.14 5.08 5.26
N PHE A 69 7.25 5.63 6.47
CA PHE A 69 7.00 7.05 6.66
C PHE A 69 8.00 7.87 5.85
N ALA A 70 9.28 7.50 5.91
CA ALA A 70 10.30 8.21 5.17
C ALA A 70 10.10 8.09 3.67
N LYS A 71 9.71 6.92 3.19
CA LYS A 71 9.43 6.72 1.76
C LYS A 71 8.29 7.60 1.28
N ILE A 72 7.21 7.64 2.03
CA ILE A 72 6.04 8.42 1.66
C ILE A 72 6.35 9.91 1.74
N ALA A 73 7.04 10.34 2.78
CA ALA A 73 7.42 11.75 2.92
C ALA A 73 8.31 12.21 1.77
N ALA A 74 9.27 11.38 1.37
CA ALA A 74 10.15 11.70 0.26
C ALA A 74 9.37 11.81 -1.05
N GLU A 75 8.43 10.92 -1.27
CA GLU A 75 7.62 10.94 -2.49
C GLU A 75 6.71 12.17 -2.51
N GLN A 76 6.09 12.50 -1.38
CA GLN A 76 5.24 13.67 -1.30
C GLN A 76 6.03 14.95 -1.53
N ALA A 77 7.29 15.00 -1.09
CA ALA A 77 8.14 16.16 -1.32
C ALA A 77 8.51 16.29 -2.80
N ALA A 78 8.58 15.17 -3.52
CA ALA A 78 8.99 15.16 -4.91
C ALA A 78 7.83 15.47 -5.87
N ARG A 79 6.60 15.11 -5.48
CA ARG A 79 5.43 15.32 -6.34
C ARG A 79 4.16 15.34 -5.49
N PRO A 80 3.09 15.97 -5.98
CA PRO A 80 1.87 16.18 -5.18
C PRO A 80 0.98 14.92 -5.16
N ILE A 81 1.37 13.91 -4.41
CA ILE A 81 0.53 12.73 -4.26
C ILE A 81 -0.63 13.03 -3.30
N VAL A 82 -1.77 12.41 -3.56
CA VAL A 82 -2.98 12.64 -2.76
C VAL A 82 -3.43 11.38 -2.02
N CYS A 83 -2.85 10.23 -2.34
CA CYS A 83 -3.23 8.98 -1.71
C CYS A 83 -2.09 7.97 -1.86
N VAL A 84 -1.97 7.07 -0.88
CA VAL A 84 -0.98 6.00 -0.90
C VAL A 84 -1.73 4.68 -0.91
N PHE A 85 -1.33 3.77 -1.78
CA PHE A 85 -1.87 2.41 -1.86
C PHE A 85 -0.77 1.42 -1.56
N VAL A 86 -1.04 0.48 -0.67
CA VAL A 86 -0.09 -0.56 -0.28
C VAL A 86 -0.69 -1.92 -0.63
N ASP A 87 -0.05 -2.63 -1.54
CA ASP A 87 -0.44 -4.00 -1.89
C ASP A 87 0.38 -4.97 -1.05
N GLU A 88 -0.12 -6.18 -0.91
CA GLU A 88 0.52 -7.23 -0.11
C GLU A 88 0.73 -6.79 1.33
N SER A 89 -0.25 -6.12 1.90
CA SER A 89 -0.11 -5.52 3.23
C SER A 89 -0.05 -6.54 4.35
N GLN A 90 -0.34 -7.82 4.08
CA GLN A 90 -0.12 -8.87 5.08
C GLN A 90 1.36 -9.03 5.45
N PHE A 91 2.26 -8.48 4.64
CA PHE A 91 3.70 -8.52 4.92
C PHE A 91 4.22 -7.30 5.68
N LEU A 92 3.34 -6.35 6.02
CA LEU A 92 3.75 -5.21 6.82
C LEU A 92 4.17 -5.66 8.21
N SER A 93 5.28 -5.11 8.69
CA SER A 93 5.66 -5.31 10.09
C SER A 93 4.80 -4.41 10.98
N LYS A 94 4.80 -4.71 12.27
CA LYS A 94 4.07 -3.91 13.25
C LYS A 94 4.56 -2.45 13.22
N GLU A 95 5.86 -2.26 13.13
CA GLU A 95 6.44 -0.92 13.05
C GLU A 95 5.98 -0.19 11.80
N GLN A 96 5.87 -0.90 10.69
CA GLN A 96 5.43 -0.28 9.44
C GLN A 96 3.98 0.16 9.51
N VAL A 97 3.13 -0.57 10.21
CA VAL A 97 1.75 -0.13 10.42
C VAL A 97 1.73 1.19 11.17
N TRP A 98 2.55 1.34 12.20
CA TRP A 98 2.65 2.60 12.91
C TRP A 98 3.22 3.72 12.04
N GLN A 99 4.19 3.40 11.19
CA GLN A 99 4.75 4.38 10.25
C GLN A 99 3.67 4.88 9.29
N LEU A 100 2.82 3.98 8.81
CA LEU A 100 1.71 4.39 7.94
C LEU A 100 0.69 5.25 8.69
N ALA A 101 0.40 4.92 9.93
CA ALA A 101 -0.49 5.74 10.74
C ALA A 101 0.08 7.14 10.94
N ARG A 102 1.38 7.25 11.17
CA ARG A 102 2.02 8.56 11.27
C ARG A 102 1.95 9.34 9.96
N ALA A 103 2.09 8.64 8.84
CA ALA A 103 1.97 9.32 7.54
C ALA A 103 0.59 9.89 7.35
N VAL A 104 -0.44 9.16 7.76
CA VAL A 104 -1.81 9.68 7.70
C VAL A 104 -1.95 10.96 8.51
N ASP A 105 -1.42 10.97 9.73
CA ASP A 105 -1.58 12.11 10.63
C ASP A 105 -0.66 13.26 10.26
N ASP A 106 0.60 12.99 10.00
CA ASP A 106 1.61 14.04 9.83
C ASP A 106 1.67 14.56 8.40
N LEU A 107 1.49 13.69 7.42
CA LEU A 107 1.54 14.06 6.01
C LEU A 107 0.16 14.31 5.43
N ARG A 108 -0.88 13.98 6.19
CA ARG A 108 -2.28 14.20 5.81
C ARG A 108 -2.65 13.49 4.51
N LEU A 109 -2.17 12.26 4.38
CA LEU A 109 -2.45 11.43 3.22
C LEU A 109 -3.27 10.23 3.65
N PRO A 110 -4.37 9.91 2.96
CA PRO A 110 -5.04 8.64 3.20
C PRO A 110 -4.15 7.51 2.69
N VAL A 111 -4.09 6.43 3.45
CA VAL A 111 -3.33 5.24 3.09
C VAL A 111 -4.30 4.07 3.03
N MET A 112 -4.34 3.42 1.88
CA MET A 112 -5.23 2.27 1.66
C MET A 112 -4.38 1.03 1.47
N CYS A 113 -4.55 0.07 2.36
CA CYS A 113 -3.77 -1.17 2.36
C CYS A 113 -4.65 -2.32 1.89
N TYR A 114 -4.12 -3.12 0.98
CA TYR A 114 -4.81 -4.27 0.43
C TYR A 114 -3.95 -5.51 0.66
N GLY A 115 -4.56 -6.58 1.13
CA GLY A 115 -3.81 -7.79 1.42
C GLY A 115 -4.70 -8.99 1.55
N LEU A 116 -4.06 -10.14 1.79
CA LEU A 116 -4.75 -11.39 2.04
C LEU A 116 -5.04 -11.53 3.52
N ARG A 117 -6.19 -12.06 3.83
CA ARG A 117 -6.55 -12.39 5.20
C ARG A 117 -5.96 -13.75 5.53
N VAL A 118 -5.27 -13.82 6.66
CA VAL A 118 -4.66 -15.06 7.11
C VAL A 118 -5.26 -15.40 8.48
N ASP A 119 -6.12 -16.40 8.50
CA ASP A 119 -6.98 -16.66 9.65
C ASP A 119 -6.24 -17.05 10.93
N PHE A 120 -5.14 -17.77 10.78
CA PHE A 120 -4.42 -18.25 11.96
C PHE A 120 -3.43 -17.24 12.52
N GLN A 121 -3.44 -16.02 12.02
CA GLN A 121 -2.46 -15.02 12.41
C GLN A 121 -3.10 -13.89 13.19
N GLY A 122 -3.65 -14.26 14.34
CA GLY A 122 -4.29 -13.28 15.19
C GLY A 122 -3.35 -12.16 15.61
N GLU A 123 -2.11 -12.47 15.92
CA GLU A 123 -1.16 -11.45 16.33
C GLU A 123 -0.80 -10.48 15.21
N LEU A 124 -0.93 -10.90 13.97
CA LEU A 124 -0.72 -10.00 12.86
C LEU A 124 -1.77 -8.88 12.90
N PHE A 125 -3.01 -9.26 13.15
CA PHE A 125 -4.07 -8.28 13.22
C PHE A 125 -4.04 -7.47 14.50
N ALA A 126 -3.46 -8.02 15.55
CA ALA A 126 -3.27 -7.28 16.79
C ALA A 126 -2.38 -6.06 16.58
N GLY A 127 -1.44 -6.14 15.63
CA GLY A 127 -0.61 -5.00 15.29
C GLY A 127 -1.34 -3.95 14.48
N VAL A 128 -2.44 -4.32 13.86
CA VAL A 128 -3.28 -3.43 13.06
C VAL A 128 -4.35 -2.77 13.90
N GLY A 129 -4.87 -3.53 14.82
CA GLY A 129 -6.05 -3.20 15.61
C GLY A 129 -6.02 -1.94 16.40
#